data_77054c2deedc1c07755e65cf1ec4fe39
#
_entry.id   77054c2deedc1c07755e65cf1ec4fe39
#
_cell.length_a   1.000
_cell.length_b   1.000
_cell.length_c   1.000
_cell.angle_alpha   90.00
_cell.angle_beta   90.00
_cell.angle_gamma   90.00
#
_symmetry.space_group_name_H-M   'P 1'
#
loop_
_entity.id
_entity.type
_entity.pdbx_description
1 polymer ?
#
loop_
_entity_poly.entity_id
_entity_poly.type
_entity_poly.pdbx_seq_one_letter_code
_entity_poly.pdbx_strand_id
1 'polypeptide(L)'
;MRKTSKWLFALIIMIQLTPVSAALDTARQAELLYLLKHDCGSCHGMTRKGGLGPPLLPENLRDRPPMFMENTVLDGRPGTPMPPWRGLLTEQEVRWLVEAIRRGEGL
;
A
#
# COMPACT_ATOMS: atom_id res chain seq x y z
N MET A 1 -37.73 -33.32 49.41
CA MET A 1 -36.33 -33.24 48.95
C MET A 1 -36.32 -32.54 47.59
N ARG A 2 -35.94 -31.29 47.56
CA ARG A 2 -35.85 -30.48 46.32
C ARG A 2 -34.43 -30.55 45.79
N LYS A 3 -34.24 -31.25 44.66
CA LYS A 3 -32.96 -31.20 43.95
C LYS A 3 -32.91 -29.91 43.12
N THR A 4 -32.21 -28.90 43.57
CA THR A 4 -31.91 -27.69 42.80
C THR A 4 -30.80 -28.01 41.82
N SER A 5 -31.18 -28.23 40.54
CA SER A 5 -30.21 -28.34 39.47
C SER A 5 -29.67 -26.93 39.14
N LYS A 6 -28.42 -26.70 39.54
CA LYS A 6 -27.69 -25.46 39.18
C LYS A 6 -27.14 -25.64 37.77
N TRP A 7 -27.86 -25.15 36.79
CA TRP A 7 -27.33 -24.97 35.44
C TRP A 7 -26.43 -23.75 35.45
N LEU A 8 -25.14 -24.00 35.56
CA LEU A 8 -24.13 -23.00 35.30
C LEU A 8 -24.03 -22.80 33.78
N PHE A 9 -24.69 -21.77 33.27
CA PHE A 9 -24.44 -21.28 31.93
C PHE A 9 -23.05 -20.64 31.91
N ALA A 10 -22.05 -21.41 31.47
CA ALA A 10 -20.75 -20.88 31.14
C ALA A 10 -20.90 -20.04 29.86
N LEU A 11 -20.98 -18.71 30.03
CA LEU A 11 -20.98 -17.76 28.92
C LEU A 11 -19.55 -17.72 28.36
N ILE A 12 -19.30 -18.52 27.33
CA ILE A 12 -18.04 -18.46 26.58
C ILE A 12 -18.10 -17.21 25.72
N ILE A 13 -17.48 -16.13 26.21
CA ILE A 13 -17.26 -14.93 25.43
C ILE A 13 -16.15 -15.28 24.42
N MET A 14 -16.54 -15.63 23.21
CA MET A 14 -15.61 -15.72 22.09
C MET A 14 -15.15 -14.32 21.75
N ILE A 15 -13.95 -13.95 22.22
CA ILE A 15 -13.27 -12.75 21.80
C ILE A 15 -12.86 -12.98 20.35
N GLN A 16 -13.60 -12.40 19.42
CA GLN A 16 -13.26 -12.35 18.01
C GLN A 16 -12.06 -11.42 17.88
N LEU A 17 -10.86 -11.99 17.80
CA LEU A 17 -9.68 -11.26 17.37
C LEU A 17 -9.84 -11.00 15.86
N THR A 18 -10.44 -9.87 15.51
CA THR A 18 -10.36 -9.37 14.15
C THR A 18 -8.90 -9.00 13.89
N PRO A 19 -8.27 -9.51 12.82
CA PRO A 19 -6.94 -9.05 12.45
C PRO A 19 -7.06 -7.57 12.07
N VAL A 20 -6.60 -6.70 12.96
CA VAL A 20 -6.37 -5.31 12.61
C VAL A 20 -5.22 -5.32 11.62
N SER A 21 -5.50 -5.05 10.35
CA SER A 21 -4.46 -4.76 9.37
C SER A 21 -3.72 -3.53 9.89
N ALA A 22 -2.51 -3.74 10.41
CA ALA A 22 -1.72 -2.66 10.97
C ALA A 22 -1.43 -1.64 9.86
N ALA A 23 -1.81 -0.37 10.08
CA ALA A 23 -1.40 0.72 9.21
C ALA A 23 0.13 0.80 9.19
N LEU A 24 0.71 1.22 8.05
CA LEU A 24 2.15 1.45 7.95
C LEU A 24 2.56 2.53 8.95
N ASP A 25 3.60 2.27 9.73
CA ASP A 25 4.13 3.26 10.67
C ASP A 25 4.80 4.43 9.94
N THR A 26 4.96 5.54 10.65
CA THR A 26 5.50 6.78 10.08
C THR A 26 6.94 6.64 9.60
N ALA A 27 7.75 5.80 10.25
CA ALA A 27 9.11 5.53 9.84
C ALA A 27 9.15 4.82 8.49
N ARG A 28 8.31 3.79 8.33
CA ARG A 28 8.20 3.08 7.05
C ARG A 28 7.63 3.96 5.94
N GLN A 29 6.66 4.81 6.24
CA GLN A 29 6.14 5.79 5.29
C GLN A 29 7.25 6.75 4.79
N ALA A 30 8.11 7.23 5.68
CA ALA A 30 9.25 8.07 5.32
C ALA A 30 10.25 7.35 4.41
N GLU A 31 10.55 6.08 4.69
CA GLU A 31 11.38 5.24 3.82
C GLU A 31 10.76 5.05 2.43
N LEU A 32 9.46 4.83 2.36
CA LEU A 32 8.75 4.69 1.09
C LEU A 32 8.74 5.99 0.28
N LEU A 33 8.61 7.15 0.93
CA LEU A 33 8.74 8.45 0.24
C LEU A 33 10.16 8.69 -0.25
N TYR A 34 11.18 8.25 0.50
CA TYR A 34 12.56 8.31 0.05
C TYR A 34 12.78 7.42 -1.19
N LEU A 35 12.26 6.19 -1.17
CA LEU A 35 12.29 5.28 -2.30
C LEU A 35 11.56 5.88 -3.52
N LEU A 36 10.39 6.45 -3.31
CA LEU A 36 9.63 7.12 -4.37
C LEU A 36 10.45 8.22 -5.04
N LYS A 37 11.14 9.03 -4.25
CA LYS A 37 11.95 10.13 -4.78
C LYS A 37 13.17 9.63 -5.54
N HIS A 38 13.91 8.68 -4.99
CA HIS A 38 15.24 8.31 -5.49
C HIS A 38 15.22 7.14 -6.46
N ASP A 39 14.43 6.12 -6.19
CA ASP A 39 14.35 4.93 -7.04
C ASP A 39 13.32 5.10 -8.16
N CYS A 40 12.08 5.38 -7.82
CA CYS A 40 11.07 5.68 -8.84
C CYS A 40 11.43 6.95 -9.63
N GLY A 41 11.92 7.96 -8.94
CA GLY A 41 12.35 9.22 -9.53
C GLY A 41 13.51 9.10 -10.48
N SER A 42 14.35 8.07 -10.40
CA SER A 42 15.43 7.85 -11.35
C SER A 42 14.95 7.70 -12.80
N CYS A 43 13.74 7.17 -13.00
CA CYS A 43 13.10 7.03 -14.30
C CYS A 43 11.95 8.02 -14.50
N HIS A 44 11.14 8.26 -13.47
CA HIS A 44 9.96 9.14 -13.55
C HIS A 44 10.25 10.62 -13.26
N GLY A 45 11.50 10.96 -12.99
CA GLY A 45 11.93 12.29 -12.58
C GLY A 45 11.90 12.48 -11.07
N MET A 46 12.90 13.16 -10.53
CA MET A 46 13.03 13.46 -9.11
C MET A 46 11.92 14.34 -8.57
N THR A 47 11.30 15.14 -9.45
CA THR A 47 10.09 15.93 -9.21
C THR A 47 8.86 15.31 -9.84
N ARG A 48 8.94 14.05 -10.29
CA ARG A 48 7.87 13.28 -10.92
C ARG A 48 7.28 13.89 -12.20
N LYS A 49 8.02 14.77 -12.85
CA LYS A 49 7.57 15.42 -14.11
C LYS A 49 7.84 14.57 -15.35
N GLY A 50 8.41 13.39 -15.19
CA GLY A 50 8.75 12.47 -16.25
C GLY A 50 10.25 12.44 -16.55
N GLY A 51 10.65 11.46 -17.31
CA GLY A 51 12.00 11.17 -17.76
C GLY A 51 11.93 9.98 -18.70
N LEU A 52 12.68 8.91 -18.43
CA LEU A 52 12.54 7.65 -19.15
C LEU A 52 11.12 7.08 -18.98
N GLY A 53 10.55 7.19 -17.78
CA GLY A 53 9.16 6.86 -17.48
C GLY A 53 8.23 8.08 -17.61
N PRO A 54 6.92 7.83 -17.68
CA PRO A 54 5.93 8.92 -17.77
C PRO A 54 5.85 9.73 -16.48
N PRO A 55 5.27 10.96 -16.52
CA PRO A 55 5.05 11.76 -15.32
C PRO A 55 4.16 11.05 -14.31
N LEU A 56 4.47 11.22 -13.01
CA LEU A 56 3.68 10.71 -11.88
C LEU A 56 3.10 11.86 -11.04
N LEU A 57 2.68 12.93 -11.68
CA LEU A 57 1.97 14.03 -11.02
C LEU A 57 0.49 13.69 -10.85
N PRO A 58 -0.19 14.21 -9.80
CA PRO A 58 -1.61 13.93 -9.56
C PRO A 58 -2.50 14.16 -10.78
N GLU A 59 -2.27 15.23 -11.51
CA GLU A 59 -3.03 15.57 -12.71
C GLU A 59 -2.87 14.55 -13.86
N ASN A 60 -1.69 13.90 -13.96
CA ASN A 60 -1.43 12.88 -14.99
C ASN A 60 -2.07 11.52 -14.64
N LEU A 61 -2.39 11.31 -13.36
CA LEU A 61 -2.86 10.02 -12.82
C LEU A 61 -4.33 10.04 -12.44
N ARG A 62 -4.99 11.17 -12.57
CA ARG A 62 -6.39 11.38 -12.15
C ARG A 62 -7.34 10.31 -12.70
N ASP A 63 -7.20 9.98 -13.96
CA ASP A 63 -8.09 9.05 -14.66
C ASP A 63 -7.59 7.60 -14.65
N ARG A 64 -6.50 7.32 -13.92
CA ARG A 64 -5.95 5.97 -13.79
C ARG A 64 -6.53 5.29 -12.55
N PRO A 65 -7.14 4.11 -12.69
CA PRO A 65 -7.60 3.35 -11.53
C PRO A 65 -6.43 3.01 -10.59
N PRO A 66 -6.59 3.14 -9.27
CA PRO A 66 -5.52 2.80 -8.31
C PRO A 66 -4.97 1.38 -8.49
N MET A 67 -5.85 0.41 -8.66
CA MET A 67 -5.47 -1.00 -8.86
C MET A 67 -4.61 -1.20 -10.12
N PHE A 68 -4.85 -0.45 -11.19
CA PHE A 68 -4.00 -0.49 -12.39
C PHE A 68 -2.57 -0.03 -12.05
N MET A 69 -2.44 1.03 -11.27
CA MET A 69 -1.15 1.55 -10.84
C MET A 69 -0.45 0.59 -9.87
N GLU A 70 -1.18 0.03 -8.92
CA GLU A 70 -0.66 -0.98 -7.98
C GLU A 70 -0.08 -2.18 -8.72
N ASN A 71 -0.83 -2.75 -9.65
CA ASN A 71 -0.37 -3.89 -10.46
C ASN A 71 0.84 -3.51 -11.34
N THR A 72 0.87 -2.30 -11.89
CA THR A 72 2.00 -1.81 -12.68
C THR A 72 3.28 -1.74 -11.84
N VAL A 73 3.21 -1.29 -10.60
CA VAL A 73 4.35 -1.24 -9.69
C VAL A 73 4.76 -2.65 -9.27
N LEU A 74 3.80 -3.48 -8.86
CA LEU A 74 4.08 -4.83 -8.36
C LEU A 74 4.71 -5.72 -9.44
N ASP A 75 4.15 -5.73 -10.62
CA ASP A 75 4.49 -6.69 -11.66
C ASP A 75 5.32 -6.09 -12.79
N GLY A 76 5.58 -4.78 -12.74
CA GLY A 76 6.26 -4.06 -13.80
C GLY A 76 5.44 -3.99 -15.09
N ARG A 77 6.09 -3.53 -16.15
CA ARG A 77 5.51 -3.53 -17.49
C ARG A 77 6.43 -4.34 -18.42
N PRO A 78 6.10 -5.61 -18.71
CA PRO A 78 6.91 -6.46 -19.57
C PRO A 78 7.24 -5.80 -20.92
N GLY A 79 8.48 -5.93 -21.38
CA GLY A 79 8.96 -5.28 -22.59
C GLY A 79 9.32 -3.80 -22.45
N THR A 80 9.24 -3.24 -21.23
CA THR A 80 9.63 -1.87 -20.91
C THR A 80 10.66 -1.84 -19.77
N PRO A 81 11.35 -0.69 -19.53
CA PRO A 81 12.28 -0.56 -18.40
C PRO A 81 11.62 -0.60 -17.02
N MET A 82 10.28 -0.49 -16.90
CA MET A 82 9.59 -0.55 -15.61
C MET A 82 9.72 -1.95 -15.00
N PRO A 83 10.49 -2.11 -13.91
CA PRO A 83 10.72 -3.42 -13.30
C PRO A 83 9.58 -3.80 -12.34
N PRO A 84 9.42 -5.09 -12.01
CA PRO A 84 8.53 -5.52 -10.94
C PRO A 84 9.13 -5.24 -9.56
N TRP A 85 8.30 -4.75 -8.64
CA TRP A 85 8.69 -4.44 -7.26
C TRP A 85 8.16 -5.45 -6.24
N ARG A 86 7.42 -6.45 -6.66
CA ARG A 86 6.80 -7.48 -5.79
C ARG A 86 7.80 -8.19 -4.88
N GLY A 87 9.05 -8.34 -5.29
CA GLY A 87 10.11 -8.93 -4.48
C GLY A 87 10.68 -8.01 -3.39
N LEU A 88 10.38 -6.71 -3.44
CA LEU A 88 10.95 -5.67 -2.56
C LEU A 88 9.90 -4.97 -1.72
N LEU A 89 8.67 -4.88 -2.21
CA LEU A 89 7.56 -4.17 -1.57
C LEU A 89 6.36 -5.09 -1.41
N THR A 90 5.67 -4.96 -0.28
CA THR A 90 4.40 -5.64 -0.07
C THR A 90 3.27 -4.94 -0.83
N GLU A 91 2.17 -5.64 -1.05
CA GLU A 91 0.98 -5.05 -1.68
C GLU A 91 0.43 -3.86 -0.87
N GLN A 92 0.52 -3.93 0.46
CA GLN A 92 0.11 -2.84 1.33
C GLN A 92 0.99 -1.59 1.14
N GLU A 93 2.30 -1.78 1.03
CA GLU A 93 3.26 -0.69 0.78
C GLU A 93 3.04 -0.06 -0.59
N VAL A 94 2.82 -0.88 -1.61
CA VAL A 94 2.53 -0.37 -2.96
C VAL A 94 1.20 0.38 -3.00
N ARG A 95 0.17 -0.11 -2.34
CA ARG A 95 -1.11 0.60 -2.22
C ARG A 95 -0.91 1.97 -1.56
N TRP A 96 -0.17 2.01 -0.47
CA TRP A 96 0.15 3.26 0.22
C TRP A 96 0.93 4.23 -0.69
N LEU A 97 1.95 3.74 -1.41
CA LEU A 97 2.73 4.53 -2.36
C LEU A 97 1.86 5.10 -3.49
N VAL A 98 0.99 4.30 -4.07
CA VAL A 98 0.07 4.75 -5.13
C VAL A 98 -0.83 5.89 -4.62
N GLU A 99 -1.36 5.75 -3.42
CA GLU A 99 -2.17 6.81 -2.81
C GLU A 99 -1.34 8.07 -2.50
N ALA A 100 -0.11 7.92 -2.02
CA ALA A 100 0.81 9.03 -1.79
C ALA A 100 1.13 9.78 -3.09
N ILE A 101 1.40 9.06 -4.17
CA ILE A 101 1.63 9.64 -5.51
C ILE A 101 0.39 10.42 -5.97
N ARG A 102 -0.80 9.85 -5.82
CA ARG A 102 -2.06 10.47 -6.23
C ARG A 102 -2.39 11.74 -5.44
N ARG A 103 -1.96 11.80 -4.17
CA ARG A 103 -2.09 13.01 -3.34
C ARG A 103 -0.98 14.03 -3.57
N GLY A 104 0.07 13.70 -4.32
CA GLY A 104 1.22 14.56 -4.53
C GLY A 104 2.15 14.66 -3.31
N GLU A 105 2.15 13.66 -2.43
CA GLU A 105 3.05 13.66 -1.27
C GLU A 105 4.51 13.62 -1.70
N GLY A 106 5.34 14.39 -0.99
CA GLY A 106 6.79 14.48 -1.24
C GLY A 106 7.18 15.26 -2.52
N LEU A 107 6.27 16.05 -3.09
CA LEU A 107 6.56 17.00 -4.16
C LEU A 107 7.13 18.30 -3.62
#